data_bbeda4e121d54afb2e3b33b2b6fe9d3d
#
_entry.id   bbeda4e121d54afb2e3b33b2b6fe9d3d
#
_cell.length_a   1.000
_cell.length_b   1.000
_cell.length_c   1.000
_cell.angle_alpha   90.00
_cell.angle_beta   90.00
_cell.angle_gamma   90.00
#
_symmetry.space_group_name_H-M   'P 1'
#
loop_
_entity.id
_entity.type
_entity.pdbx_description
1 polymer ?
#
loop_
_entity_poly.entity_id
_entity_poly.type
_entity_poly.pdbx_seq_one_letter_code
_entity_poly.pdbx_strand_id
1 'polypeptide(L)'
;QQRTNMKNKSQTIRKIVGYLNNSDEDGGFWLPNIQRPFVWGEEQICRLFDSILREYPISTLLLWKTTSGIRRRKFIDNWSTKLKLSAFYVPEDPKRKCLVLDGQQRLQSLYIGLCGSFAGNELHFDVLSGTAALPDDIKYRFEFRPSATTAFPWIKFKDLVFTSRRKRELIQDMETKAGRTFHDEEKDKIEGNLDLIDRTFKMDESITYQELDSIDNPDLYTEDDVVEVFIRANSGGTKLEKSDLLFSLLNASWDVADNRME
;
A
#
# COMPACT_ATOMS: atom_id res chain seq x y z
N GLN A 1 24.45 -26.07 -10.55
CA GLN A 1 24.17 -24.71 -10.05
C GLN A 1 22.79 -24.74 -9.42
N GLN A 2 22.74 -24.73 -8.09
CA GLN A 2 21.51 -24.56 -7.34
C GLN A 2 21.00 -23.14 -7.62
N ARG A 3 19.94 -23.00 -8.42
CA ARG A 3 19.14 -21.79 -8.47
C ARG A 3 18.59 -21.59 -7.06
N THR A 4 19.06 -20.58 -6.38
CA THR A 4 18.52 -20.19 -5.07
C THR A 4 17.04 -19.85 -5.29
N ASN A 5 16.17 -20.69 -4.71
CA ASN A 5 14.73 -20.48 -4.82
C ASN A 5 14.39 -19.10 -4.24
N MET A 6 13.85 -18.18 -5.04
CA MET A 6 13.26 -16.94 -4.53
C MET A 6 12.29 -17.31 -3.41
N LYS A 7 12.59 -16.86 -2.19
CA LYS A 7 11.73 -17.16 -1.05
C LYS A 7 10.58 -16.15 -1.05
N ASN A 8 9.36 -16.68 -1.09
CA ASN A 8 8.20 -15.87 -0.78
C ASN A 8 8.27 -15.47 0.69
N LYS A 9 8.08 -14.20 0.95
CA LYS A 9 7.91 -13.64 2.29
C LYS A 9 6.47 -13.21 2.44
N SER A 10 5.93 -13.32 3.64
CA SER A 10 4.58 -12.86 3.94
C SER A 10 4.59 -11.94 5.15
N GLN A 11 3.69 -10.97 5.16
CA GLN A 11 3.53 -10.02 6.25
C GLN A 11 2.08 -9.58 6.38
N THR A 12 1.74 -9.06 7.55
CA THR A 12 0.44 -8.42 7.77
C THR A 12 0.34 -7.10 7.01
N ILE A 13 -0.86 -6.69 6.63
CA ILE A 13 -1.09 -5.39 5.97
C ILE A 13 -0.58 -4.24 6.85
N ARG A 14 -0.90 -4.27 8.16
CA ARG A 14 -0.46 -3.27 9.12
C ARG A 14 1.05 -3.10 9.13
N LYS A 15 1.81 -4.19 9.08
CA LYS A 15 3.27 -4.17 9.08
C LYS A 15 3.84 -3.66 7.76
N ILE A 16 3.29 -4.09 6.63
CA ILE A 16 3.68 -3.61 5.30
C ILE A 16 3.48 -2.09 5.18
N VAL A 17 2.33 -1.58 5.61
CA VAL A 17 2.05 -0.14 5.59
C VAL A 17 3.04 0.64 6.47
N GLY A 18 3.50 0.04 7.58
CA GLY A 18 4.55 0.60 8.42
C GLY A 18 5.93 0.67 7.77
N TYR A 19 6.19 -0.10 6.71
CA TYR A 19 7.43 -0.03 5.93
C TYR A 19 7.43 1.07 4.88
N LEU A 20 6.25 1.53 4.46
CA LEU A 20 6.15 2.54 3.40
C LEU A 20 6.70 3.89 3.89
N ASN A 21 7.60 4.47 3.11
CA ASN A 21 8.29 5.72 3.44
C ASN A 21 9.13 5.69 4.73
N ASN A 22 9.39 4.52 5.29
CA ASN A 22 10.21 4.39 6.48
C ASN A 22 11.69 4.48 6.08
N SER A 23 12.44 5.36 6.72
CA SER A 23 13.87 5.55 6.47
C SER A 23 14.78 4.75 7.40
N ASP A 24 14.24 3.95 8.31
CA ASP A 24 15.00 3.07 9.17
C ASP A 24 15.79 2.04 8.34
N GLU A 25 17.00 1.69 8.78
CA GLU A 25 18.03 1.06 7.96
C GLU A 25 17.65 -0.24 7.24
N ASP A 26 16.67 -0.99 7.75
CA ASP A 26 16.40 -2.33 7.27
C ASP A 26 15.03 -2.52 6.59
N GLY A 27 14.18 -1.53 6.47
CA GLY A 27 12.80 -1.85 6.19
C GLY A 27 11.97 -0.92 5.31
N GLY A 28 12.53 0.16 4.83
CA GLY A 28 11.73 1.12 4.07
C GLY A 28 11.41 0.63 2.65
N PHE A 29 10.11 0.61 2.31
CA PHE A 29 9.65 0.40 0.95
C PHE A 29 9.42 1.74 0.27
N TRP A 30 9.96 1.86 -0.93
CA TRP A 30 9.96 3.08 -1.71
C TRP A 30 9.51 2.79 -3.15
N LEU A 31 9.03 3.82 -3.82
CA LEU A 31 8.77 3.76 -5.25
C LEU A 31 10.05 4.13 -6.02
N PRO A 32 10.43 3.39 -7.07
CA PRO A 32 11.44 3.87 -8.00
C PRO A 32 10.90 5.11 -8.74
N ASN A 33 11.78 6.06 -9.08
CA ASN A 33 11.35 7.30 -9.74
C ASN A 33 10.85 7.10 -11.18
N ILE A 34 10.96 5.91 -11.70
CA ILE A 34 10.66 5.49 -13.09
C ILE A 34 9.18 5.22 -13.33
N GLN A 35 8.35 5.27 -12.31
CA GLN A 35 7.04 4.62 -12.35
C GLN A 35 5.89 5.56 -12.66
N ARG A 36 4.84 4.93 -13.17
CA ARG A 36 3.57 5.58 -13.49
C ARG A 36 3.02 6.36 -12.31
N PRO A 37 2.35 7.48 -12.57
CA PRO A 37 1.59 8.16 -11.55
C PRO A 37 0.52 7.22 -10.96
N PHE A 38 0.07 7.53 -9.76
CA PHE A 38 -1.09 6.86 -9.18
C PHE A 38 -2.33 7.21 -10.00
N VAL A 39 -3.03 6.17 -10.47
CA VAL A 39 -4.16 6.30 -11.41
C VAL A 39 -5.48 5.75 -10.86
N TRP A 40 -5.45 5.06 -9.72
CA TRP A 40 -6.66 4.54 -9.11
C TRP A 40 -7.52 5.66 -8.54
N GLY A 41 -8.82 5.59 -8.81
CA GLY A 41 -9.81 6.47 -8.22
C GLY A 41 -10.30 5.95 -6.87
N GLU A 42 -11.13 6.76 -6.23
CA GLU A 42 -11.74 6.48 -4.93
C GLU A 42 -12.46 5.12 -4.90
N GLU A 43 -13.27 4.83 -5.92
CA GLU A 43 -14.02 3.57 -6.03
C GLU A 43 -13.09 2.35 -6.06
N GLN A 44 -11.99 2.42 -6.80
CA GLN A 44 -11.02 1.32 -6.90
C GLN A 44 -10.33 1.06 -5.57
N ILE A 45 -10.01 2.13 -4.82
CA ILE A 45 -9.46 2.02 -3.47
C ILE A 45 -10.48 1.36 -2.55
N CYS A 46 -11.71 1.86 -2.50
CA CYS A 46 -12.77 1.29 -1.65
C CYS A 46 -13.02 -0.19 -1.97
N ARG A 47 -13.02 -0.56 -3.26
CA ARG A 47 -13.17 -1.95 -3.70
C ARG A 47 -12.00 -2.84 -3.29
N LEU A 48 -10.78 -2.31 -3.22
CA LEU A 48 -9.64 -3.05 -2.66
C LEU A 48 -9.86 -3.39 -1.18
N PHE A 49 -10.34 -2.45 -0.38
CA PHE A 49 -10.61 -2.68 1.04
C PHE A 49 -11.77 -3.66 1.27
N ASP A 50 -12.83 -3.60 0.44
CA ASP A 50 -13.88 -4.61 0.43
C ASP A 50 -13.32 -6.00 0.12
N SER A 51 -12.46 -6.11 -0.90
CA SER A 51 -11.83 -7.38 -1.27
C SER A 51 -10.98 -7.97 -0.15
N ILE A 52 -10.25 -7.12 0.60
CA ILE A 52 -9.46 -7.57 1.75
C ILE A 52 -10.36 -8.12 2.86
N LEU A 53 -11.43 -7.42 3.22
CA LEU A 53 -12.38 -7.91 4.23
C LEU A 53 -13.16 -9.15 3.77
N ARG A 54 -13.26 -9.38 2.45
CA ARG A 54 -13.79 -10.63 1.87
C ARG A 54 -12.75 -11.73 1.83
N GLU A 55 -11.55 -11.48 2.31
CA GLU A 55 -10.40 -12.40 2.31
C GLU A 55 -10.01 -12.86 0.89
N TYR A 56 -10.27 -11.99 -0.11
CA TYR A 56 -9.83 -12.26 -1.47
C TYR A 56 -8.32 -12.04 -1.60
N PRO A 57 -7.62 -12.88 -2.36
CA PRO A 57 -6.18 -12.73 -2.57
C PRO A 57 -5.88 -11.42 -3.31
N ILE A 58 -5.00 -10.60 -2.75
CA ILE A 58 -4.62 -9.32 -3.33
C ILE A 58 -3.32 -9.37 -4.15
N SER A 59 -2.96 -10.56 -4.61
CA SER A 59 -1.77 -10.80 -5.44
C SER A 59 -0.42 -10.58 -4.74
N THR A 60 0.64 -11.09 -5.33
CA THR A 60 2.02 -11.00 -4.82
C THR A 60 2.64 -9.66 -5.23
N LEU A 61 3.51 -9.11 -4.36
CA LEU A 61 4.35 -7.95 -4.68
C LEU A 61 5.72 -8.41 -5.18
N LEU A 62 6.38 -7.56 -5.96
CA LEU A 62 7.78 -7.73 -6.36
C LEU A 62 8.60 -6.57 -5.82
N LEU A 63 9.63 -6.90 -5.06
CA LEU A 63 10.51 -5.94 -4.41
C LEU A 63 11.96 -6.12 -4.87
N TRP A 64 12.71 -5.03 -4.90
CA TRP A 64 14.14 -5.03 -5.19
C TRP A 64 14.92 -4.39 -4.07
N LYS A 65 15.72 -5.16 -3.37
CA LYS A 65 16.65 -4.72 -2.33
C LYS A 65 17.99 -4.38 -2.96
N THR A 66 18.39 -3.11 -2.91
CA THR A 66 19.54 -2.61 -3.67
C THR A 66 20.28 -1.46 -2.98
N THR A 67 21.53 -1.27 -3.39
CA THR A 67 22.36 -0.09 -3.10
C THR A 67 22.57 0.78 -4.36
N SER A 68 21.90 0.46 -5.48
CA SER A 68 22.10 1.17 -6.75
C SER A 68 21.74 2.66 -6.64
N GLY A 69 22.26 3.49 -7.53
CA GLY A 69 22.02 4.92 -7.61
C GLY A 69 20.62 5.32 -8.11
N ILE A 70 19.72 4.36 -8.32
CA ILE A 70 18.36 4.64 -8.78
C ILE A 70 17.64 5.50 -7.78
N ARG A 71 17.14 6.63 -8.25
CA ARG A 71 16.38 7.60 -7.45
C ARG A 71 15.06 7.00 -6.97
N ARG A 72 14.69 7.32 -5.74
CA ARG A 72 13.45 6.89 -5.11
C ARG A 72 12.50 8.04 -4.86
N ARG A 73 11.24 7.73 -4.74
CA ARG A 73 10.21 8.66 -4.27
C ARG A 73 9.35 8.02 -3.18
N LYS A 74 8.67 8.88 -2.44
CA LYS A 74 7.72 8.47 -1.40
C LYS A 74 6.42 7.99 -2.01
N PHE A 75 5.75 7.09 -1.27
CA PHE A 75 4.31 6.87 -1.44
C PHE A 75 3.56 8.15 -1.02
N ILE A 76 2.47 8.43 -1.71
CA ILE A 76 1.63 9.59 -1.46
C ILE A 76 0.71 9.26 -0.29
N ASP A 77 0.71 10.09 0.74
CA ASP A 77 -0.23 10.01 1.86
C ASP A 77 -1.53 10.74 1.55
N ASN A 78 -1.45 12.01 1.14
CA ASN A 78 -2.60 12.86 0.88
C ASN A 78 -2.75 13.13 -0.62
N TRP A 79 -3.49 12.27 -1.30
CA TRP A 79 -3.66 12.37 -2.74
C TRP A 79 -4.66 13.46 -3.14
N SER A 80 -4.30 14.25 -4.15
CA SER A 80 -5.20 15.20 -4.80
C SER A 80 -4.79 15.43 -6.26
N THR A 81 -5.70 15.93 -7.08
CA THR A 81 -5.45 16.26 -8.49
C THR A 81 -4.44 17.40 -8.69
N LYS A 82 -4.15 18.16 -7.63
CA LYS A 82 -3.19 19.29 -7.64
C LYS A 82 -1.77 18.89 -7.23
N LEU A 83 -1.55 17.62 -6.88
CA LEU A 83 -0.24 17.13 -6.45
C LEU A 83 0.79 17.21 -7.56
N LYS A 84 1.95 17.75 -7.22
CA LYS A 84 3.14 17.67 -8.07
C LYS A 84 3.98 16.50 -7.61
N LEU A 85 4.22 15.52 -8.47
CA LEU A 85 5.03 14.33 -8.15
C LEU A 85 6.45 14.68 -7.70
N SER A 86 6.98 15.83 -8.13
CA SER A 86 8.28 16.33 -7.68
C SER A 86 8.38 16.55 -6.17
N ALA A 87 7.25 16.81 -5.48
CA ALA A 87 7.24 16.98 -4.03
C ALA A 87 7.51 15.66 -3.26
N PHE A 88 7.36 14.52 -3.91
CA PHE A 88 7.57 13.19 -3.31
C PHE A 88 8.96 12.60 -3.63
N TYR A 89 9.76 13.35 -4.37
CA TYR A 89 11.11 12.98 -4.69
C TYR A 89 12.01 13.04 -3.44
N VAL A 90 12.87 12.05 -3.28
CA VAL A 90 13.85 12.00 -2.18
C VAL A 90 15.23 12.26 -2.76
N PRO A 91 15.85 13.43 -2.51
CA PRO A 91 17.12 13.81 -3.13
C PRO A 91 18.30 13.00 -2.61
N GLU A 92 18.26 12.61 -1.34
CA GLU A 92 19.34 11.81 -0.73
C GLU A 92 19.09 10.32 -0.91
N ASP A 93 20.12 9.62 -1.36
CA ASP A 93 20.04 8.19 -1.58
C ASP A 93 20.67 7.44 -0.38
N PRO A 94 19.86 6.70 0.39
CA PRO A 94 20.42 5.84 1.41
C PRO A 94 21.21 4.71 0.76
N LYS A 95 22.23 4.26 1.46
CA LYS A 95 23.08 3.14 1.00
C LYS A 95 22.30 1.85 0.75
N ARG A 96 21.14 1.67 1.41
CA ARG A 96 20.27 0.50 1.24
C ARG A 96 18.82 0.96 1.09
N LYS A 97 18.11 0.37 0.16
CA LYS A 97 16.70 0.65 -0.09
C LYS A 97 15.99 -0.57 -0.66
N CYS A 98 14.69 -0.67 -0.43
CA CYS A 98 13.83 -1.66 -1.04
C CYS A 98 12.83 -0.95 -1.97
N LEU A 99 12.94 -1.20 -3.28
CA LEU A 99 12.10 -0.59 -4.30
C LEU A 99 10.95 -1.53 -4.66
N VAL A 100 9.73 -1.01 -4.67
CA VAL A 100 8.56 -1.77 -5.09
C VAL A 100 8.48 -1.75 -6.61
N LEU A 101 8.68 -2.90 -7.24
CA LEU A 101 8.66 -3.06 -8.70
C LEU A 101 7.27 -3.39 -9.23
N ASP A 102 6.52 -4.23 -8.51
CA ASP A 102 5.12 -4.53 -8.83
C ASP A 102 4.24 -4.45 -7.57
N GLY A 103 2.96 -4.16 -7.78
CA GLY A 103 1.98 -3.96 -6.71
C GLY A 103 1.87 -2.53 -6.18
N GLN A 104 2.44 -1.55 -6.83
CA GLN A 104 2.50 -0.17 -6.39
C GLN A 104 1.15 0.50 -6.21
N GLN A 105 0.21 0.30 -7.16
CA GLN A 105 -1.13 0.89 -7.06
C GLN A 105 -1.85 0.36 -5.81
N ARG A 106 -1.68 -0.92 -5.49
CA ARG A 106 -2.26 -1.56 -4.29
C ARG A 106 -1.65 -1.01 -3.00
N LEU A 107 -0.32 -0.95 -2.92
CA LEU A 107 0.36 -0.39 -1.75
C LEU A 107 0.06 1.11 -1.58
N GLN A 108 0.01 1.85 -2.69
CA GLN A 108 -0.37 3.27 -2.69
C GLN A 108 -1.79 3.46 -2.17
N SER A 109 -2.73 2.60 -2.58
CA SER A 109 -4.13 2.62 -2.12
C SER A 109 -4.24 2.30 -0.64
N LEU A 110 -3.50 1.29 -0.16
CA LEU A 110 -3.44 0.97 1.27
C LEU A 110 -2.88 2.14 2.08
N TYR A 111 -1.84 2.81 1.56
CA TYR A 111 -1.23 3.94 2.25
C TYR A 111 -2.16 5.15 2.35
N ILE A 112 -2.83 5.51 1.25
CA ILE A 112 -3.85 6.58 1.24
C ILE A 112 -4.98 6.25 2.23
N GLY A 113 -5.52 5.03 2.18
CA GLY A 113 -6.66 4.65 3.00
C GLY A 113 -6.36 4.51 4.50
N LEU A 114 -5.12 4.10 4.85
CA LEU A 114 -4.74 3.83 6.24
C LEU A 114 -3.92 4.96 6.88
N CYS A 115 -3.20 5.76 6.10
CA CYS A 115 -2.27 6.76 6.64
C CYS A 115 -2.56 8.18 6.15
N GLY A 116 -3.45 8.34 5.16
CA GLY A 116 -3.64 9.62 4.53
C GLY A 116 -5.09 9.95 4.18
N SER A 117 -5.25 10.64 3.04
CA SER A 117 -6.54 11.08 2.53
C SER A 117 -6.60 11.05 1.01
N PHE A 118 -7.82 11.00 0.47
CA PHE A 118 -8.12 11.16 -0.94
C PHE A 118 -8.92 12.45 -1.13
N ALA A 119 -8.37 13.41 -1.85
CA ALA A 119 -8.97 14.74 -2.03
C ALA A 119 -9.38 15.44 -0.71
N GLY A 120 -8.61 15.22 0.36
CA GLY A 120 -8.87 15.79 1.68
C GLY A 120 -9.84 14.99 2.56
N ASN A 121 -10.41 13.91 2.06
CA ASN A 121 -11.30 13.02 2.79
C ASN A 121 -10.53 11.78 3.27
N GLU A 122 -10.82 11.31 4.49
CA GLU A 122 -10.24 10.09 5.05
C GLU A 122 -11.16 8.88 4.81
N LEU A 123 -10.57 7.69 4.72
CA LEU A 123 -11.34 6.45 4.51
C LEU A 123 -12.15 6.10 5.75
N HIS A 124 -13.44 5.91 5.56
CA HIS A 124 -14.38 5.45 6.58
C HIS A 124 -14.99 4.12 6.19
N PHE A 125 -15.31 3.34 7.19
CA PHE A 125 -15.94 2.03 7.08
C PHE A 125 -17.32 2.08 7.74
N ASP A 126 -18.33 1.57 7.05
CA ASP A 126 -19.66 1.33 7.61
C ASP A 126 -19.62 0.06 8.46
N VAL A 127 -19.57 0.22 9.78
CA VAL A 127 -19.44 -0.88 10.74
C VAL A 127 -20.67 -1.81 10.80
N LEU A 128 -21.78 -1.42 10.19
CA LEU A 128 -22.99 -2.25 10.05
C LEU A 128 -23.06 -2.95 8.68
N SER A 129 -22.14 -2.69 7.76
CA SER A 129 -22.08 -3.35 6.45
C SER A 129 -21.66 -4.83 6.56
N GLY A 130 -21.58 -5.55 5.47
CA GLY A 130 -21.16 -6.96 5.43
C GLY A 130 -22.34 -7.93 5.34
N THR A 131 -23.49 -7.50 4.88
CA THR A 131 -24.61 -8.39 4.50
C THR A 131 -24.20 -9.20 3.27
N ALA A 132 -24.71 -10.42 3.15
CA ALA A 132 -24.46 -11.27 1.99
C ALA A 132 -24.81 -10.54 0.69
N ALA A 133 -23.90 -10.60 -0.26
CA ALA A 133 -24.01 -9.95 -1.55
C ALA A 133 -23.56 -10.91 -2.65
N LEU A 134 -23.94 -10.66 -3.88
CA LEU A 134 -23.40 -11.38 -5.04
C LEU A 134 -21.90 -11.12 -5.14
N PRO A 135 -21.13 -11.96 -5.85
CA PRO A 135 -19.67 -11.81 -5.92
C PRO A 135 -19.19 -10.46 -6.46
N ASP A 136 -19.96 -9.82 -7.34
CA ASP A 136 -19.67 -8.53 -7.97
C ASP A 136 -20.21 -7.33 -7.17
N ASP A 137 -21.09 -7.56 -6.17
CA ASP A 137 -21.58 -6.51 -5.29
C ASP A 137 -20.54 -6.12 -4.23
N ILE A 138 -20.66 -4.91 -3.70
CA ILE A 138 -19.92 -4.46 -2.52
C ILE A 138 -20.54 -5.06 -1.26
N LYS A 139 -19.76 -5.84 -0.53
CA LYS A 139 -20.20 -6.45 0.73
C LYS A 139 -19.87 -5.55 1.92
N TYR A 140 -18.66 -5.05 1.99
CA TYR A 140 -18.18 -4.17 3.04
C TYR A 140 -18.03 -2.77 2.49
N ARG A 141 -18.78 -1.81 3.02
CA ARG A 141 -18.86 -0.46 2.47
C ARG A 141 -17.78 0.43 3.03
N PHE A 142 -17.00 0.99 2.14
CA PHE A 142 -15.97 1.98 2.40
C PHE A 142 -16.27 3.24 1.60
N GLU A 143 -16.02 4.41 2.18
CA GLU A 143 -16.11 5.70 1.51
C GLU A 143 -15.08 6.68 2.06
N PHE A 144 -14.56 7.55 1.20
CA PHE A 144 -13.78 8.69 1.64
C PHE A 144 -14.73 9.81 2.06
N ARG A 145 -14.65 10.21 3.34
CA ARG A 145 -15.58 11.16 3.95
C ARG A 145 -14.85 12.23 4.74
N PRO A 146 -15.41 13.45 4.85
CA PRO A 146 -14.89 14.49 5.74
C PRO A 146 -15.02 14.04 7.20
N SER A 147 -13.91 13.94 7.92
CA SER A 147 -13.90 13.44 9.31
C SER A 147 -14.74 14.27 10.28
N ALA A 148 -14.83 15.59 10.05
CA ALA A 148 -15.56 16.51 10.94
C ALA A 148 -17.08 16.31 10.93
N THR A 149 -17.66 15.80 9.85
CA THR A 149 -19.11 15.71 9.63
C THR A 149 -19.62 14.27 9.55
N THR A 150 -18.72 13.29 9.65
CA THR A 150 -19.09 11.89 9.49
C THR A 150 -19.72 11.35 10.77
N ALA A 151 -20.96 10.85 10.64
CA ALA A 151 -21.74 10.28 11.72
C ALA A 151 -21.75 8.74 11.65
N PHE A 152 -22.13 8.08 12.74
CA PHE A 152 -22.42 6.65 12.78
C PHE A 152 -23.42 6.26 11.65
N PRO A 153 -23.26 5.14 10.94
CA PRO A 153 -22.35 4.00 11.26
C PRO A 153 -20.93 4.10 10.67
N TRP A 154 -20.56 5.23 10.12
CA TRP A 154 -19.27 5.43 9.49
C TRP A 154 -18.19 5.75 10.52
N ILE A 155 -17.18 4.90 10.59
CA ILE A 155 -16.04 5.06 11.50
C ILE A 155 -14.78 5.20 10.66
N LYS A 156 -13.89 6.12 11.04
CA LYS A 156 -12.59 6.30 10.42
C LYS A 156 -11.82 4.99 10.46
N PHE A 157 -11.47 4.44 9.31
CA PHE A 157 -10.96 3.07 9.22
C PHE A 157 -9.59 2.90 9.88
N LYS A 158 -8.70 3.89 9.73
CA LYS A 158 -7.40 3.86 10.40
C LYS A 158 -7.50 3.73 11.93
N ASP A 159 -8.53 4.34 12.53
CA ASP A 159 -8.74 4.27 13.98
C ASP A 159 -9.13 2.86 14.44
N LEU A 160 -9.71 2.05 13.55
CA LEU A 160 -10.00 0.63 13.81
C LEU A 160 -8.76 -0.25 13.62
N VAL A 161 -7.94 0.03 12.61
CA VAL A 161 -6.75 -0.77 12.28
C VAL A 161 -5.60 -0.52 13.26
N PHE A 162 -5.37 0.73 13.68
CA PHE A 162 -4.21 1.08 14.50
C PHE A 162 -4.51 1.22 16.00
N THR A 163 -5.76 0.99 16.42
CA THR A 163 -6.13 1.04 17.82
C THR A 163 -5.52 -0.11 18.63
N SER A 164 -5.18 0.18 19.88
CA SER A 164 -4.89 -0.81 20.93
C SER A 164 -6.05 -1.00 21.91
N ARG A 165 -7.17 -0.29 21.71
CA ARG A 165 -8.33 -0.31 22.58
C ARG A 165 -9.09 -1.61 22.44
N ARG A 166 -9.78 -2.01 23.51
CA ARG A 166 -10.63 -3.20 23.53
C ARG A 166 -11.91 -2.93 22.72
N LYS A 167 -12.46 -3.96 22.07
CA LYS A 167 -13.70 -3.87 21.28
C LYS A 167 -14.85 -3.23 22.07
N ARG A 168 -15.04 -3.64 23.32
CA ARG A 168 -16.05 -3.05 24.19
C ARG A 168 -15.96 -1.53 24.31
N GLU A 169 -14.76 -1.00 24.42
CA GLU A 169 -14.52 0.44 24.51
C GLU A 169 -14.83 1.15 23.19
N LEU A 170 -14.49 0.51 22.06
CA LEU A 170 -14.83 1.02 20.74
C LEU A 170 -16.34 1.07 20.52
N ILE A 171 -17.06 0.02 20.92
CA ILE A 171 -18.53 -0.03 20.80
C ILE A 171 -19.19 1.04 21.67
N GLN A 172 -18.71 1.21 22.91
CA GLN A 172 -19.20 2.26 23.81
C GLN A 172 -19.00 3.68 23.22
N ASP A 173 -17.88 3.92 22.58
CA ASP A 173 -17.65 5.19 21.86
C ASP A 173 -18.59 5.36 20.68
N MET A 174 -18.86 4.28 19.94
CA MET A 174 -19.82 4.31 18.83
C MET A 174 -21.24 4.58 19.32
N GLU A 175 -21.66 3.98 20.44
CA GLU A 175 -22.95 4.27 21.09
C GLU A 175 -23.03 5.74 21.51
N THR A 176 -21.96 6.27 22.09
CA THR A 176 -21.87 7.69 22.46
C THR A 176 -22.01 8.61 21.25
N LYS A 177 -21.31 8.30 20.16
CA LYS A 177 -21.40 9.05 18.88
C LYS A 177 -22.76 8.94 18.23
N ALA A 178 -23.42 7.78 18.35
CA ALA A 178 -24.76 7.54 17.82
C ALA A 178 -25.86 8.19 18.67
N GLY A 179 -25.56 8.59 19.90
CA GLY A 179 -26.51 9.13 20.88
C GLY A 179 -27.53 8.10 21.36
N ARG A 180 -27.23 6.79 21.23
CA ARG A 180 -28.10 5.70 21.64
C ARG A 180 -27.31 4.43 21.98
N THR A 181 -27.91 3.56 22.77
CA THR A 181 -27.43 2.19 22.98
C THR A 181 -27.80 1.32 21.78
N PHE A 182 -26.90 0.42 21.39
CA PHE A 182 -27.15 -0.52 20.30
C PHE A 182 -27.92 -1.75 20.81
N HIS A 183 -28.75 -2.31 19.93
CA HIS A 183 -29.39 -3.61 20.14
C HIS A 183 -28.35 -4.73 20.01
N ASP A 184 -28.64 -5.90 20.54
CA ASP A 184 -27.70 -7.02 20.55
C ASP A 184 -27.28 -7.43 19.13
N GLU A 185 -28.21 -7.46 18.16
CA GLU A 185 -27.90 -7.76 16.76
C GLU A 185 -26.91 -6.75 16.12
N GLU A 186 -27.03 -5.46 16.48
CA GLU A 186 -26.07 -4.43 16.02
C GLU A 186 -24.71 -4.62 16.66
N LYS A 187 -24.67 -4.94 17.96
CA LYS A 187 -23.43 -5.23 18.68
C LYS A 187 -22.73 -6.43 18.11
N ASP A 188 -23.43 -7.51 17.91
CA ASP A 188 -22.89 -8.74 17.30
C ASP A 188 -22.32 -8.47 15.91
N LYS A 189 -23.02 -7.64 15.11
CA LYS A 189 -22.56 -7.24 13.78
C LYS A 189 -21.28 -6.42 13.84
N ILE A 190 -21.23 -5.42 14.72
CA ILE A 190 -20.06 -4.56 14.93
C ILE A 190 -18.88 -5.40 15.43
N GLU A 191 -19.09 -6.25 16.43
CA GLU A 191 -18.05 -7.12 16.99
C GLU A 191 -17.49 -8.06 15.91
N GLY A 192 -18.35 -8.68 15.11
CA GLY A 192 -17.93 -9.53 14.00
C GLY A 192 -17.09 -8.78 12.97
N ASN A 193 -17.46 -7.55 12.63
CA ASN A 193 -16.68 -6.71 11.73
C ASN A 193 -15.35 -6.26 12.33
N LEU A 194 -15.30 -5.94 13.63
CA LEU A 194 -14.05 -5.62 14.32
C LEU A 194 -13.11 -6.83 14.38
N ASP A 195 -13.66 -8.05 14.64
CA ASP A 195 -12.87 -9.29 14.58
C ASP A 195 -12.29 -9.55 13.21
N LEU A 196 -13.07 -9.33 12.17
CA LEU A 196 -12.62 -9.48 10.80
C LEU A 196 -11.50 -8.49 10.45
N ILE A 197 -11.63 -7.22 10.87
CA ILE A 197 -10.58 -6.21 10.69
C ILE A 197 -9.30 -6.61 11.43
N ASP A 198 -9.39 -7.03 12.68
CA ASP A 198 -8.24 -7.48 13.45
C ASP A 198 -7.54 -8.64 12.78
N ARG A 199 -8.29 -9.63 12.31
CA ARG A 199 -7.74 -10.78 11.60
C ARG A 199 -7.06 -10.36 10.30
N THR A 200 -7.78 -9.71 9.39
CA THR A 200 -7.28 -9.44 8.03
C THR A 200 -6.18 -8.39 7.95
N PHE A 201 -6.18 -7.38 8.83
CA PHE A 201 -5.21 -6.29 8.79
C PHE A 201 -4.05 -6.42 9.78
N LYS A 202 -4.27 -7.11 10.91
CA LYS A 202 -3.29 -7.13 12.01
C LYS A 202 -2.67 -8.50 12.26
N MET A 203 -3.38 -9.60 11.99
CA MET A 203 -2.93 -10.95 12.33
C MET A 203 -2.50 -11.77 11.12
N ASP A 204 -3.31 -11.79 10.06
CA ASP A 204 -3.04 -12.62 8.89
C ASP A 204 -1.92 -12.02 8.05
N GLU A 205 -0.93 -12.83 7.72
CA GLU A 205 0.16 -12.46 6.81
C GLU A 205 -0.29 -12.58 5.35
N SER A 206 -1.31 -11.79 4.99
CA SER A 206 -1.99 -11.85 3.70
C SER A 206 -1.24 -11.18 2.55
N ILE A 207 -0.24 -10.35 2.85
CA ILE A 207 0.63 -9.75 1.84
C ILE A 207 1.83 -10.64 1.60
N THR A 208 1.84 -11.30 0.44
CA THR A 208 2.99 -12.09 -0.03
C THR A 208 3.84 -11.25 -0.98
N TYR A 209 5.16 -11.34 -0.86
CA TYR A 209 6.09 -10.68 -1.77
C TYR A 209 7.32 -11.52 -2.08
N GLN A 210 7.87 -11.29 -3.24
CA GLN A 210 9.15 -11.82 -3.67
C GLN A 210 10.18 -10.70 -3.64
N GLU A 211 11.37 -10.99 -3.14
CA GLU A 211 12.45 -10.03 -3.01
C GLU A 211 13.64 -10.43 -3.88
N LEU A 212 14.00 -9.56 -4.81
CA LEU A 212 15.25 -9.63 -5.55
C LEU A 212 16.32 -8.93 -4.71
N ASP A 213 17.18 -9.70 -4.07
CA ASP A 213 18.21 -9.15 -3.16
C ASP A 213 19.56 -9.04 -3.89
N SER A 214 19.84 -7.84 -4.42
CA SER A 214 21.11 -7.51 -5.07
C SER A 214 22.23 -7.14 -4.07
N ILE A 215 21.93 -7.05 -2.78
CA ILE A 215 22.93 -6.74 -1.75
C ILE A 215 23.64 -8.01 -1.31
N ASP A 216 22.86 -9.02 -0.92
CA ASP A 216 23.38 -10.28 -0.43
C ASP A 216 23.68 -11.27 -1.59
N ASN A 217 23.12 -11.04 -2.78
CA ASN A 217 23.29 -11.87 -3.98
C ASN A 217 23.55 -11.03 -5.24
N PRO A 218 24.64 -10.24 -5.29
CA PRO A 218 24.90 -9.29 -6.38
C PRO A 218 25.10 -9.97 -7.75
N ASP A 219 25.66 -11.17 -7.78
CA ASP A 219 25.90 -11.94 -9.02
C ASP A 219 24.63 -12.60 -9.58
N LEU A 220 23.61 -12.79 -8.73
CA LEU A 220 22.35 -13.43 -9.13
C LEU A 220 21.32 -12.42 -9.61
N TYR A 221 21.32 -11.21 -9.06
CA TYR A 221 20.39 -10.14 -9.36
C TYR A 221 21.13 -8.85 -9.69
N THR A 222 21.79 -8.84 -10.87
CA THR A 222 22.37 -7.61 -11.41
C THR A 222 21.28 -6.59 -11.76
N GLU A 223 21.63 -5.34 -11.97
CA GLU A 223 20.66 -4.32 -12.40
C GLU A 223 19.95 -4.71 -13.71
N ASP A 224 20.68 -5.30 -14.65
CA ASP A 224 20.12 -5.77 -15.93
C ASP A 224 19.11 -6.91 -15.71
N ASP A 225 19.40 -7.87 -14.83
CA ASP A 225 18.49 -8.96 -14.49
C ASP A 225 17.20 -8.42 -13.87
N VAL A 226 17.32 -7.44 -12.97
CA VAL A 226 16.16 -6.82 -12.32
C VAL A 226 15.31 -6.04 -13.31
N VAL A 227 15.93 -5.30 -14.22
CA VAL A 227 15.23 -4.61 -15.33
C VAL A 227 14.46 -5.62 -16.18
N GLU A 228 15.08 -6.74 -16.55
CA GLU A 228 14.42 -7.78 -17.36
C GLU A 228 13.25 -8.43 -16.60
N VAL A 229 13.43 -8.76 -15.33
CA VAL A 229 12.35 -9.29 -14.48
C VAL A 229 11.20 -8.31 -14.37
N PHE A 230 11.51 -7.02 -14.18
CA PHE A 230 10.49 -5.97 -14.11
C PHE A 230 9.68 -5.85 -15.40
N ILE A 231 10.36 -5.84 -16.57
CA ILE A 231 9.71 -5.79 -17.88
C ILE A 231 8.77 -6.99 -18.05
N ARG A 232 9.22 -8.19 -17.71
CA ARG A 232 8.42 -9.41 -17.83
C ARG A 232 7.22 -9.41 -16.88
N ALA A 233 7.39 -8.98 -15.66
CA ALA A 233 6.32 -8.88 -14.66
C ALA A 233 5.22 -7.91 -15.10
N ASN A 234 5.58 -6.83 -15.80
CA ASN A 234 4.66 -5.79 -16.28
C ASN A 234 4.16 -6.00 -17.72
N SER A 235 4.62 -7.04 -18.43
CA SER A 235 4.27 -7.29 -19.84
C SER A 235 2.81 -7.70 -20.08
N GLY A 236 2.07 -8.07 -19.05
CA GLY A 236 0.63 -8.37 -19.11
C GLY A 236 -0.30 -7.15 -19.12
N GLY A 237 0.26 -5.94 -18.89
CA GLY A 237 -0.46 -4.65 -18.93
C GLY A 237 -0.01 -3.79 -20.11
N THR A 238 -0.32 -2.48 -20.08
CA THR A 238 0.17 -1.52 -21.08
C THR A 238 1.70 -1.57 -21.13
N LYS A 239 2.28 -1.91 -22.27
CA LYS A 239 3.73 -2.04 -22.46
C LYS A 239 4.45 -0.78 -22.00
N LEU A 240 5.24 -0.88 -20.93
CA LEU A 240 6.40 -0.01 -20.75
C LEU A 240 7.43 -0.46 -21.79
N GLU A 241 7.82 0.42 -22.70
CA GLU A 241 8.89 0.07 -23.63
C GLU A 241 10.18 -0.08 -22.82
N LYS A 242 10.99 -1.07 -23.22
CA LYS A 242 12.32 -1.31 -22.62
C LYS A 242 13.17 -0.04 -22.62
N SER A 243 12.95 0.81 -23.64
CA SER A 243 13.54 2.14 -23.78
C SER A 243 13.17 3.10 -22.66
N ASP A 244 11.90 3.16 -22.21
CA ASP A 244 11.47 4.11 -21.19
C ASP A 244 12.11 3.80 -19.83
N LEU A 245 12.25 2.51 -19.54
CA LEU A 245 12.89 2.03 -18.32
C LEU A 245 14.41 2.27 -18.37
N LEU A 246 15.05 1.94 -19.49
CA LEU A 246 16.48 2.17 -19.71
C LEU A 246 16.81 3.67 -19.74
N PHE A 247 15.98 4.51 -20.36
CA PHE A 247 16.16 5.97 -20.34
C PHE A 247 16.07 6.53 -18.93
N SER A 248 15.19 6.00 -18.12
CA SER A 248 15.03 6.44 -16.75
C SER A 248 16.18 6.00 -15.83
N LEU A 249 16.74 4.80 -16.07
CA LEU A 249 17.96 4.30 -15.44
C LEU A 249 19.17 5.10 -15.90
N LEU A 250 19.28 5.40 -17.18
CA LEU A 250 20.37 6.18 -17.77
C LEU A 250 20.32 7.65 -17.34
N ASN A 251 19.14 8.29 -17.27
CA ASN A 251 19.01 9.66 -16.78
C ASN A 251 19.37 9.78 -15.29
N ALA A 252 19.16 8.74 -14.48
CA ALA A 252 19.65 8.71 -13.12
C ALA A 252 21.19 8.72 -13.02
N SER A 253 21.87 8.15 -14.01
CA SER A 253 23.35 8.14 -14.09
C SER A 253 23.90 9.38 -14.82
N TRP A 254 23.12 10.04 -15.69
CA TRP A 254 23.60 11.18 -16.48
C TRP A 254 23.58 12.51 -15.73
N ASP A 255 22.62 12.74 -14.82
CA ASP A 255 22.63 13.93 -13.93
C ASP A 255 23.88 13.97 -13.01
N VAL A 256 24.54 12.81 -12.80
CA VAL A 256 25.82 12.75 -12.08
C VAL A 256 27.00 13.15 -13.00
N ALA A 257 26.85 13.02 -14.32
CA ALA A 257 27.88 13.43 -15.27
C ALA A 257 27.87 14.95 -15.56
N ASP A 258 26.67 15.57 -15.56
CA ASP A 258 26.52 17.02 -15.84
C ASP A 258 27.05 17.87 -14.68
N ASN A 259 26.95 17.41 -13.43
CA ASN A 259 27.53 18.09 -12.26
C ASN A 259 29.05 17.95 -12.12
N ARG A 260 29.73 17.27 -13.06
CA ARG A 260 31.21 17.17 -13.10
C ARG A 260 31.86 18.00 -14.19
N MET A 261 31.07 18.78 -14.94
CA MET A 261 31.56 19.65 -16.02
C MET A 261 31.27 21.14 -15.82
N GLU A 262 30.96 21.58 -14.59
CA GLU A 262 31.01 23.00 -14.17
C GLU A 262 32.19 23.26 -13.22
#